data_bae8a4fab12982f0e6bbcfd5194f326b
#
_entry.id   bae8a4fab12982f0e6bbcfd5194f326b
#
_cell.length_a   1.000
_cell.length_b   1.000
_cell.length_c   1.000
_cell.angle_alpha   90.00
_cell.angle_beta   90.00
_cell.angle_gamma   90.00
#
_symmetry.space_group_name_H-M   'P 1'
#
loop_
_entity.id
_entity.type
_entity.pdbx_description
1 polymer ?
#
loop_
_entity_poly.entity_id
_entity_poly.type
_entity_poly.pdbx_seq_one_letter_code
_entity_poly.pdbx_strand_id
1 'polypeptide(L)'
;MKMNWGRTMIKLTNGEFLPLEMHKVRVVQKLRLPNIDERKELMKEAGYNTFLLQNKDVFLDMLTDSGVNAMSDLQVSSMLRADDAYAGSETFTRLKDVLNHVFDKEYFLPAHQGRACENIIASAFCEKGKVVPMNYHFTTTRAHIEKNGGKVVELITKEGIEVQSELSFKGNMDTDALLELIKERGKENISFLRMEAGTNLIGGQPFSVANLRKVSQICRENDIRVVLDASLLQDNLYFIKMREEEFKDRTVYEIIKEISSLCDIIYFSARKFGFARGGGILTTTKEDYNAMRDLVIDDRSEERRVGKECRSRWSPYH
;
A
#
# COMPACT_ATOMS: atom_id res chain seq x y z
N MET A 1 12.91 -4.06 23.89
CA MET A 1 14.08 -3.18 23.67
C MET A 1 13.52 -1.78 23.36
N LYS A 2 13.55 -0.86 24.34
CA LYS A 2 13.11 0.53 24.11
C LYS A 2 14.07 1.16 23.10
N MET A 3 13.65 1.31 21.85
CA MET A 3 14.41 2.12 20.89
C MET A 3 14.33 3.56 21.35
N ASN A 4 15.44 4.01 21.90
CA ASN A 4 15.61 5.42 22.24
C ASN A 4 15.88 6.17 20.92
N TRP A 5 14.85 6.78 20.36
CA TRP A 5 14.94 7.65 19.18
C TRP A 5 15.63 8.99 19.53
N GLY A 6 16.71 8.93 20.31
CA GLY A 6 17.61 10.04 20.46
C GLY A 6 18.21 10.39 19.09
N ARG A 7 17.56 11.29 18.36
CA ARG A 7 18.07 11.80 17.09
C ARG A 7 19.43 12.43 17.35
N THR A 8 20.49 11.77 16.92
CA THR A 8 21.78 12.44 16.82
C THR A 8 21.64 13.52 15.76
N MET A 9 21.72 14.77 16.17
CA MET A 9 21.56 15.94 15.31
C MET A 9 22.92 16.59 15.07
N ILE A 10 23.20 16.98 13.85
CA ILE A 10 24.35 17.82 13.51
C ILE A 10 23.90 19.27 13.51
N LYS A 11 24.58 20.11 14.30
CA LYS A 11 24.37 21.56 14.25
C LYS A 11 25.23 22.15 13.15
N LEU A 12 24.58 22.78 12.17
CA LEU A 12 25.26 23.50 11.11
C LEU A 12 25.79 24.85 11.59
N THR A 13 26.71 25.46 10.83
CA THR A 13 27.30 26.75 11.14
C THR A 13 26.28 27.90 11.13
N ASN A 14 25.19 27.77 10.40
CA ASN A 14 24.05 28.70 10.39
C ASN A 14 23.09 28.52 11.59
N GLY A 15 23.36 27.56 12.48
CA GLY A 15 22.55 27.27 13.66
C GLY A 15 21.45 26.25 13.44
N GLU A 16 21.17 25.79 12.22
CA GLU A 16 20.20 24.76 11.92
C GLU A 16 20.67 23.39 12.40
N PHE A 17 19.70 22.51 12.71
CA PHE A 17 19.97 21.14 13.08
C PHE A 17 19.48 20.17 12.00
N LEU A 18 20.38 19.28 11.55
CA LEU A 18 20.04 18.19 10.66
C LEU A 18 20.14 16.85 11.37
N PRO A 19 19.21 15.91 11.12
CA PRO A 19 19.34 14.53 11.60
C PRO A 19 20.57 13.88 10.95
N LEU A 20 21.37 13.18 11.76
CA LEU A 20 22.50 12.42 11.23
C LEU A 20 22.00 11.18 10.50
N GLU A 21 22.38 11.04 9.24
CA GLU A 21 22.09 9.85 8.44
C GLU A 21 23.06 8.71 8.82
N MET A 22 22.52 7.63 9.39
CA MET A 22 23.32 6.52 9.91
C MET A 22 23.50 5.38 8.90
N HIS A 23 23.18 5.62 7.62
CA HIS A 23 23.27 4.63 6.56
C HIS A 23 24.49 4.83 5.68
N LYS A 24 25.10 3.72 5.23
CA LYS A 24 26.17 3.71 4.23
C LYS A 24 25.62 3.17 2.91
N VAL A 25 25.71 3.96 1.85
CA VAL A 25 25.40 3.51 0.49
C VAL A 25 26.66 2.95 -0.15
N ARG A 26 26.61 1.69 -0.60
CA ARG A 26 27.75 1.01 -1.26
C ARG A 26 27.58 0.85 -2.76
N VAL A 27 26.36 1.05 -3.28
CA VAL A 27 26.08 0.95 -4.71
C VAL A 27 26.13 2.35 -5.30
N VAL A 28 26.97 2.52 -6.30
CA VAL A 28 27.10 3.79 -7.05
C VAL A 28 26.52 3.57 -8.43
N GLN A 29 25.51 4.36 -8.79
CA GLN A 29 24.93 4.37 -10.12
C GLN A 29 25.37 5.64 -10.85
N LYS A 30 25.89 5.50 -12.08
CA LYS A 30 26.21 6.65 -12.90
C LYS A 30 24.93 7.32 -13.38
N LEU A 31 24.78 8.59 -13.04
CA LEU A 31 23.67 9.43 -13.46
C LEU A 31 24.10 10.40 -14.54
N ARG A 32 23.15 10.85 -15.35
CA ARG A 32 23.27 11.90 -16.33
C ARG A 32 22.30 13.02 -15.99
N LEU A 33 22.75 14.25 -15.99
CA LEU A 33 21.89 15.42 -15.89
C LEU A 33 21.85 16.11 -17.26
N PRO A 34 20.79 15.93 -18.08
CA PRO A 34 20.63 16.63 -19.34
C PRO A 34 20.54 18.14 -19.11
N ASN A 35 21.09 18.96 -20.01
CA ASN A 35 20.95 20.41 -19.94
C ASN A 35 19.50 20.84 -20.20
N ILE A 36 19.19 22.12 -19.98
CA ILE A 36 17.80 22.63 -20.02
C ILE A 36 17.16 22.45 -21.40
N ASP A 37 17.89 22.69 -22.48
CA ASP A 37 17.32 22.60 -23.81
C ASP A 37 17.11 21.15 -24.23
N GLU A 38 18.04 20.28 -23.89
CA GLU A 38 17.89 18.85 -24.05
C GLU A 38 16.67 18.29 -23.26
N ARG A 39 16.45 18.73 -22.02
CA ARG A 39 15.26 18.34 -21.25
C ARG A 39 13.95 18.80 -21.89
N LYS A 40 13.94 19.98 -22.51
CA LYS A 40 12.76 20.49 -23.25
C LYS A 40 12.42 19.59 -24.44
N GLU A 41 13.45 19.20 -25.22
CA GLU A 41 13.23 18.30 -26.36
C GLU A 41 12.77 16.91 -25.92
N LEU A 42 13.41 16.31 -24.89
CA LEU A 42 12.99 15.04 -24.32
C LEU A 42 11.54 15.07 -23.82
N MET A 43 11.12 16.15 -23.15
CA MET A 43 9.72 16.34 -22.72
C MET A 43 8.76 16.44 -23.92
N LYS A 44 9.18 17.13 -24.99
CA LYS A 44 8.39 17.25 -26.20
C LYS A 44 8.25 15.91 -26.92
N GLU A 45 9.34 15.16 -27.07
CA GLU A 45 9.33 13.79 -27.63
C GLU A 45 8.44 12.85 -26.81
N ALA A 46 8.44 12.99 -25.49
CA ALA A 46 7.55 12.26 -24.57
C ALA A 46 6.09 12.76 -24.61
N GLY A 47 5.74 13.70 -25.51
CA GLY A 47 4.40 14.28 -25.56
C GLY A 47 3.99 14.98 -24.27
N TYR A 48 4.95 15.54 -23.52
CA TYR A 48 4.78 16.14 -22.19
C TYR A 48 4.24 15.19 -21.12
N ASN A 49 4.36 13.88 -21.35
CA ASN A 49 4.01 12.84 -20.40
C ASN A 49 5.28 12.28 -19.75
N THR A 50 5.50 12.60 -18.47
CA THR A 50 6.68 12.17 -17.71
C THR A 50 6.83 10.64 -17.62
N PHE A 51 5.73 9.88 -17.73
CA PHE A 51 5.78 8.40 -17.76
C PHE A 51 6.41 7.82 -19.03
N LEU A 52 6.55 8.62 -20.10
CA LEU A 52 7.18 8.21 -21.36
C LEU A 52 8.66 8.59 -21.46
N LEU A 53 9.20 9.30 -20.45
CA LEU A 53 10.62 9.57 -20.38
C LEU A 53 11.41 8.28 -20.15
N GLN A 54 12.55 8.17 -20.79
CA GLN A 54 13.47 7.05 -20.57
C GLN A 54 14.26 7.26 -19.28
N ASN A 55 14.44 6.22 -18.48
CA ASN A 55 15.13 6.28 -17.19
C ASN A 55 16.55 6.91 -17.29
N LYS A 56 17.28 6.68 -18.41
CA LYS A 56 18.60 7.28 -18.64
C LYS A 56 18.62 8.81 -18.68
N ASP A 57 17.45 9.43 -18.97
CA ASP A 57 17.27 10.88 -19.14
C ASP A 57 16.64 11.52 -17.89
N VAL A 58 16.36 10.72 -16.87
CA VAL A 58 15.82 11.17 -15.58
C VAL A 58 16.95 11.21 -14.56
N PHE A 59 17.30 12.41 -14.08
CA PHE A 59 18.33 12.57 -13.05
C PHE A 59 17.81 12.22 -11.66
N LEU A 60 16.61 12.66 -11.32
CA LEU A 60 15.94 12.39 -10.05
C LEU A 60 14.49 11.98 -10.34
N ASP A 61 14.17 10.74 -10.07
CA ASP A 61 12.81 10.22 -10.20
C ASP A 61 12.00 10.52 -8.95
N MET A 62 11.04 11.44 -9.07
CA MET A 62 10.06 11.77 -8.04
C MET A 62 8.64 11.46 -8.49
N LEU A 63 8.48 10.69 -9.56
CA LEU A 63 7.19 10.40 -10.17
C LEU A 63 6.38 9.38 -9.36
N THR A 64 7.06 8.46 -8.68
CA THR A 64 6.44 7.35 -7.95
C THR A 64 7.19 7.02 -6.68
N ASP A 65 6.46 6.59 -5.66
CA ASP A 65 6.97 5.99 -4.43
C ASP A 65 7.28 4.48 -4.60
N SER A 66 6.94 3.89 -5.74
CA SER A 66 6.98 2.46 -5.97
C SER A 66 8.33 2.00 -6.56
N GLY A 67 9.11 1.29 -5.74
CA GLY A 67 10.36 0.66 -6.17
C GLY A 67 11.56 1.61 -6.24
N VAL A 68 11.48 2.76 -5.57
CA VAL A 68 12.59 3.74 -5.45
C VAL A 68 13.39 3.56 -4.16
N ASN A 69 12.97 2.68 -3.28
CA ASN A 69 13.60 2.43 -1.99
C ASN A 69 14.80 1.48 -2.12
N ALA A 70 15.84 1.73 -1.36
CA ALA A 70 17.02 0.89 -1.30
C ALA A 70 16.80 -0.32 -0.39
N MET A 71 17.22 -1.49 -0.85
CA MET A 71 17.25 -2.70 -0.03
C MET A 71 18.42 -2.66 0.94
N SER A 72 18.23 -3.20 2.16
CA SER A 72 19.33 -3.41 3.09
C SER A 72 20.28 -4.51 2.58
N ASP A 73 21.50 -4.55 3.10
CA ASP A 73 22.47 -5.62 2.83
C ASP A 73 21.95 -7.00 3.30
N LEU A 74 21.17 -7.03 4.40
CA LEU A 74 20.49 -8.23 4.87
C LEU A 74 19.41 -8.70 3.91
N GLN A 75 18.59 -7.78 3.34
CA GLN A 75 17.60 -8.12 2.31
C GLN A 75 18.27 -8.68 1.06
N VAL A 76 19.33 -8.02 0.57
CA VAL A 76 20.07 -8.49 -0.61
C VAL A 76 20.69 -9.87 -0.37
N SER A 77 21.33 -10.08 0.77
CA SER A 77 21.93 -11.38 1.11
C SER A 77 20.89 -12.49 1.28
N SER A 78 19.71 -12.17 1.84
CA SER A 78 18.60 -13.11 1.99
C SER A 78 18.00 -13.48 0.62
N MET A 79 17.85 -12.50 -0.27
CA MET A 79 17.37 -12.72 -1.63
C MET A 79 18.30 -13.67 -2.42
N LEU A 80 19.62 -13.54 -2.25
CA LEU A 80 20.60 -14.41 -2.91
C LEU A 80 20.63 -15.84 -2.34
N ARG A 81 20.16 -16.03 -1.11
CA ARG A 81 20.09 -17.34 -0.44
C ARG A 81 18.70 -17.95 -0.47
N ALA A 82 17.73 -17.27 -1.07
CA ALA A 82 16.36 -17.78 -1.19
C ALA A 82 16.36 -19.06 -2.03
N ASP A 83 15.57 -20.03 -1.59
CA ASP A 83 15.38 -21.28 -2.32
C ASP A 83 14.49 -21.06 -3.55
N ASP A 84 14.77 -21.78 -4.63
CA ASP A 84 13.99 -21.80 -5.89
C ASP A 84 13.23 -23.13 -5.98
N ALA A 85 12.40 -23.42 -4.97
CA ALA A 85 11.59 -24.63 -4.95
C ALA A 85 10.26 -24.44 -5.69
N TYR A 86 9.87 -25.44 -6.49
CA TYR A 86 8.56 -25.45 -7.15
C TYR A 86 7.40 -25.52 -6.16
N ALA A 87 7.58 -26.31 -5.11
CA ALA A 87 6.63 -26.47 -4.01
C ALA A 87 7.41 -26.67 -2.71
N GLY A 88 6.82 -26.25 -1.59
CA GLY A 88 7.43 -26.41 -0.28
C GLY A 88 8.61 -25.48 -0.01
N SER A 89 8.63 -24.29 -0.65
CA SER A 89 9.67 -23.28 -0.43
C SER A 89 9.75 -22.87 1.05
N GLU A 90 10.94 -23.01 1.65
CA GLU A 90 11.20 -22.55 3.01
C GLU A 90 11.15 -21.03 3.10
N THR A 91 11.62 -20.32 2.08
CA THR A 91 11.60 -18.87 2.02
C THR A 91 10.17 -18.33 2.00
N PHE A 92 9.28 -18.99 1.24
CA PHE A 92 7.86 -18.65 1.23
C PHE A 92 7.22 -18.90 2.61
N THR A 93 7.52 -20.04 3.23
CA THR A 93 6.99 -20.37 4.57
C THR A 93 7.42 -19.33 5.59
N ARG A 94 8.70 -18.94 5.61
CA ARG A 94 9.22 -17.88 6.50
C ARG A 94 8.52 -16.52 6.25
N LEU A 95 8.33 -16.16 4.99
CA LEU A 95 7.61 -14.92 4.63
C LEU A 95 6.18 -14.96 5.18
N LYS A 96 5.44 -16.04 4.92
CA LYS A 96 4.09 -16.25 5.43
C LYS A 96 4.03 -16.13 6.96
N ASP A 97 4.93 -16.82 7.66
CA ASP A 97 4.94 -16.85 9.12
C ASP A 97 5.21 -15.47 9.72
N VAL A 98 6.15 -14.72 9.12
CA VAL A 98 6.45 -13.34 9.54
C VAL A 98 5.25 -12.42 9.31
N LEU A 99 4.63 -12.48 8.13
CA LEU A 99 3.46 -11.66 7.81
C LEU A 99 2.26 -11.99 8.69
N ASN A 100 2.01 -13.29 8.91
CA ASN A 100 0.94 -13.74 9.81
C ASN A 100 1.20 -13.26 11.24
N HIS A 101 2.45 -13.34 11.70
CA HIS A 101 2.83 -12.85 13.03
C HIS A 101 2.68 -11.33 13.16
N VAL A 102 3.09 -10.56 12.15
CA VAL A 102 3.02 -9.09 12.16
C VAL A 102 1.58 -8.60 12.13
N PHE A 103 0.75 -9.17 11.28
CA PHE A 103 -0.63 -8.74 11.06
C PHE A 103 -1.67 -9.55 11.83
N ASP A 104 -1.29 -10.58 12.53
CA ASP A 104 -2.21 -11.47 13.25
C ASP A 104 -3.33 -12.02 12.33
N LYS A 105 -2.97 -12.41 11.11
CA LYS A 105 -3.84 -13.02 10.10
C LYS A 105 -3.42 -14.45 9.83
N GLU A 106 -4.39 -15.35 9.64
CA GLU A 106 -4.09 -16.79 9.52
C GLU A 106 -3.64 -17.16 8.11
N TYR A 107 -4.20 -16.51 7.08
CA TYR A 107 -3.98 -16.89 5.69
C TYR A 107 -3.26 -15.80 4.90
N PHE A 108 -2.35 -16.23 4.03
CA PHE A 108 -1.57 -15.36 3.15
C PHE A 108 -1.61 -15.86 1.71
N LEU A 109 -1.85 -14.93 0.78
CA LEU A 109 -1.78 -15.12 -0.66
C LEU A 109 -0.73 -14.17 -1.25
N PRO A 110 0.31 -14.67 -1.94
CA PRO A 110 1.29 -13.84 -2.61
C PRO A 110 0.71 -13.23 -3.89
N ALA A 111 1.20 -12.05 -4.24
CA ALA A 111 0.90 -11.40 -5.49
C ALA A 111 2.15 -10.72 -6.06
N HIS A 112 2.22 -10.55 -7.38
CA HIS A 112 3.39 -9.93 -8.01
C HIS A 112 3.51 -8.42 -7.74
N GLN A 113 2.44 -7.77 -7.30
CA GLN A 113 2.40 -6.35 -6.90
C GLN A 113 1.05 -5.98 -6.28
N GLY A 114 0.97 -4.80 -5.63
CA GLY A 114 -0.26 -4.34 -4.96
C GLY A 114 -1.49 -4.27 -5.87
N ARG A 115 -1.35 -3.75 -7.11
CA ARG A 115 -2.48 -3.69 -8.07
C ARG A 115 -3.01 -5.07 -8.51
N ALA A 116 -2.22 -6.12 -8.38
CA ALA A 116 -2.72 -7.48 -8.58
C ALA A 116 -3.62 -7.89 -7.41
N CYS A 117 -3.26 -7.52 -6.18
CA CYS A 117 -4.11 -7.74 -5.02
C CYS A 117 -5.47 -7.03 -5.18
N GLU A 118 -5.48 -5.78 -5.65
CA GLU A 118 -6.71 -5.03 -5.94
C GLU A 118 -7.60 -5.75 -6.95
N ASN A 119 -7.00 -6.27 -8.02
CA ASN A 119 -7.73 -7.01 -9.04
C ASN A 119 -8.32 -8.32 -8.51
N ILE A 120 -7.54 -9.07 -7.71
CA ILE A 120 -8.00 -10.32 -7.09
C ILE A 120 -9.18 -10.04 -6.16
N ILE A 121 -9.06 -9.05 -5.27
CA ILE A 121 -10.12 -8.68 -4.33
C ILE A 121 -11.36 -8.20 -5.06
N ALA A 122 -11.22 -7.31 -6.05
CA ALA A 122 -12.34 -6.84 -6.85
C ALA A 122 -13.03 -7.99 -7.62
N SER A 123 -12.27 -8.95 -8.13
CA SER A 123 -12.83 -10.09 -8.85
C SER A 123 -13.51 -11.11 -7.93
N ALA A 124 -13.03 -11.25 -6.69
CA ALA A 124 -13.63 -12.16 -5.72
C ALA A 124 -14.91 -11.60 -5.08
N PHE A 125 -14.96 -10.30 -4.82
CA PHE A 125 -15.97 -9.72 -3.95
C PHE A 125 -16.80 -8.59 -4.58
N CYS A 126 -16.37 -8.00 -5.72
CA CYS A 126 -17.13 -6.94 -6.36
C CYS A 126 -18.24 -7.54 -7.22
N GLU A 127 -19.47 -7.18 -6.93
CA GLU A 127 -20.63 -7.61 -7.69
C GLU A 127 -21.15 -6.47 -8.60
N LYS A 128 -21.64 -6.86 -9.77
CA LYS A 128 -22.18 -5.90 -10.75
C LYS A 128 -23.36 -5.11 -10.17
N GLY A 129 -23.25 -3.79 -10.27
CA GLY A 129 -24.29 -2.85 -9.81
C GLY A 129 -24.17 -2.46 -8.34
N LYS A 130 -23.39 -3.18 -7.53
CA LYS A 130 -23.14 -2.83 -6.14
C LYS A 130 -22.10 -1.73 -6.01
N VAL A 131 -22.02 -1.13 -4.82
CA VAL A 131 -21.09 -0.05 -4.52
C VAL A 131 -19.94 -0.53 -3.61
N VAL A 132 -18.80 0.14 -3.72
CA VAL A 132 -17.64 -0.02 -2.83
C VAL A 132 -17.34 1.35 -2.22
N PRO A 133 -17.80 1.60 -0.99
CA PRO A 133 -17.40 2.80 -0.25
C PRO A 133 -15.93 2.74 0.13
N MET A 134 -15.27 3.89 0.06
CA MET A 134 -13.86 4.02 0.47
C MET A 134 -13.58 5.43 0.99
N ASN A 135 -12.55 5.59 1.83
CA ASN A 135 -12.15 6.92 2.25
C ASN A 135 -11.78 7.77 1.03
N TYR A 136 -10.88 7.29 0.16
CA TYR A 136 -10.66 7.88 -1.16
C TYR A 136 -10.22 6.79 -2.14
N HIS A 137 -10.41 7.00 -3.45
CA HIS A 137 -10.01 6.01 -4.43
C HIS A 137 -8.50 6.09 -4.72
N PHE A 138 -7.94 4.94 -5.11
CA PHE A 138 -6.71 4.88 -5.88
C PHE A 138 -7.05 4.48 -7.32
N THR A 139 -6.32 5.03 -8.29
CA THR A 139 -6.66 4.89 -9.72
C THR A 139 -6.84 3.46 -10.19
N THR A 140 -5.93 2.54 -9.76
CA THR A 140 -6.00 1.13 -10.16
C THR A 140 -7.12 0.38 -9.44
N THR A 141 -7.37 0.68 -8.17
CA THR A 141 -8.47 0.09 -7.41
C THR A 141 -9.81 0.44 -8.03
N ARG A 142 -10.02 1.73 -8.35
CA ARG A 142 -11.24 2.19 -9.04
C ARG A 142 -11.42 1.47 -10.37
N ALA A 143 -10.37 1.38 -11.19
CA ALA A 143 -10.42 0.70 -12.48
C ALA A 143 -10.81 -0.78 -12.35
N HIS A 144 -10.29 -1.50 -11.33
CA HIS A 144 -10.65 -2.90 -11.12
C HIS A 144 -12.08 -3.08 -10.63
N ILE A 145 -12.59 -2.21 -9.75
CA ILE A 145 -13.99 -2.23 -9.30
C ILE A 145 -14.93 -1.97 -10.47
N GLU A 146 -14.68 -0.90 -11.25
CA GLU A 146 -15.52 -0.55 -12.41
C GLU A 146 -15.48 -1.63 -13.50
N LYS A 147 -14.32 -2.26 -13.74
CA LYS A 147 -14.18 -3.40 -14.65
C LYS A 147 -15.05 -4.60 -14.25
N ASN A 148 -15.24 -4.83 -12.95
CA ASN A 148 -16.13 -5.87 -12.43
C ASN A 148 -17.59 -5.41 -12.32
N GLY A 149 -17.92 -4.20 -12.80
CA GLY A 149 -19.28 -3.67 -12.85
C GLY A 149 -19.76 -3.01 -11.56
N GLY A 150 -18.90 -2.86 -10.56
CA GLY A 150 -19.17 -2.11 -9.35
C GLY A 150 -19.00 -0.61 -9.51
N LYS A 151 -19.36 0.15 -8.49
CA LYS A 151 -19.21 1.61 -8.44
C LYS A 151 -18.46 2.03 -7.18
N VAL A 152 -17.50 2.92 -7.32
CA VAL A 152 -16.79 3.52 -6.18
C VAL A 152 -17.61 4.67 -5.61
N VAL A 153 -17.69 4.74 -4.28
CA VAL A 153 -18.25 5.86 -3.54
C VAL A 153 -17.19 6.39 -2.56
N GLU A 154 -16.76 7.62 -2.77
CA GLU A 154 -15.77 8.28 -1.93
C GLU A 154 -16.45 8.94 -0.73
N LEU A 155 -16.00 8.59 0.45
CA LEU A 155 -16.54 9.06 1.72
C LEU A 155 -15.45 9.75 2.56
N ILE A 156 -14.57 10.49 1.89
CA ILE A 156 -13.59 11.34 2.58
C ILE A 156 -14.30 12.52 3.25
N THR A 157 -13.81 12.96 4.41
CA THR A 157 -14.32 14.19 5.04
C THR A 157 -14.07 15.42 4.16
N LYS A 158 -14.89 16.45 4.29
CA LYS A 158 -14.72 17.70 3.50
C LYS A 158 -13.35 18.32 3.71
N GLU A 159 -12.88 18.33 4.95
CA GLU A 159 -11.56 18.82 5.34
C GLU A 159 -10.43 17.98 4.75
N GLY A 160 -10.70 16.70 4.43
CA GLY A 160 -9.73 15.78 3.84
C GLY A 160 -9.21 16.24 2.49
N ILE A 161 -10.07 16.82 1.64
CA ILE A 161 -9.73 17.34 0.31
C ILE A 161 -9.33 18.82 0.31
N GLU A 162 -9.57 19.53 1.41
CA GLU A 162 -9.22 20.93 1.52
C GLU A 162 -7.71 21.10 1.77
N VAL A 163 -6.98 21.68 0.82
CA VAL A 163 -5.51 21.79 0.85
C VAL A 163 -5.03 22.53 2.10
N GLN A 164 -5.71 23.60 2.50
CA GLN A 164 -5.33 24.46 3.61
C GLN A 164 -5.82 23.94 4.98
N SER A 165 -6.57 22.85 5.02
CA SER A 165 -7.03 22.27 6.29
C SER A 165 -5.87 21.74 7.11
N GLU A 166 -5.85 22.08 8.40
CA GLU A 166 -4.89 21.59 9.41
C GLU A 166 -5.38 20.33 10.14
N LEU A 167 -6.44 19.67 9.63
CA LEU A 167 -6.94 18.42 10.23
C LEU A 167 -5.83 17.38 10.31
N SER A 168 -5.61 16.83 11.49
CA SER A 168 -4.51 15.89 11.77
C SER A 168 -4.60 14.59 10.99
N PHE A 169 -5.83 14.14 10.65
CA PHE A 169 -6.10 12.87 9.97
C PHE A 169 -7.04 13.10 8.79
N LYS A 170 -6.52 13.72 7.75
CA LYS A 170 -7.26 14.05 6.53
C LYS A 170 -7.68 12.82 5.70
N GLY A 171 -7.07 11.66 5.96
CA GLY A 171 -7.46 10.39 5.35
C GLY A 171 -8.65 9.69 6.03
N ASN A 172 -9.25 10.28 7.07
CA ASN A 172 -10.42 9.73 7.74
C ASN A 172 -11.62 9.61 6.79
N MET A 173 -12.40 8.55 6.97
CA MET A 173 -13.70 8.39 6.34
C MET A 173 -14.76 9.18 7.10
N ASP A 174 -15.69 9.81 6.39
CA ASP A 174 -16.90 10.38 6.94
C ASP A 174 -17.85 9.24 7.34
N THR A 175 -17.96 8.98 8.65
CA THR A 175 -18.77 7.87 9.18
C THR A 175 -20.27 8.15 9.12
N ASP A 176 -20.69 9.41 9.12
CA ASP A 176 -22.10 9.78 8.99
C ASP A 176 -22.56 9.56 7.54
N ALA A 177 -21.74 9.98 6.57
CA ALA A 177 -21.98 9.69 5.17
C ALA A 177 -21.99 8.18 4.86
N LEU A 178 -21.18 7.37 5.58
CA LEU A 178 -21.21 5.91 5.46
C LEU A 178 -22.57 5.35 5.96
N LEU A 179 -23.07 5.82 7.09
CA LEU A 179 -24.37 5.39 7.62
C LEU A 179 -25.53 5.79 6.69
N GLU A 180 -25.48 7.00 6.13
CA GLU A 180 -26.45 7.46 5.14
C GLU A 180 -26.42 6.58 3.88
N LEU A 181 -25.23 6.27 3.35
CA LEU A 181 -25.07 5.39 2.20
C LEU A 181 -25.68 4.00 2.44
N ILE A 182 -25.42 3.40 3.62
CA ILE A 182 -25.97 2.10 3.99
C ILE A 182 -27.49 2.16 4.07
N LYS A 183 -28.04 3.24 4.65
CA LYS A 183 -29.49 3.45 4.76
C LYS A 183 -30.15 3.63 3.39
N GLU A 184 -29.53 4.39 2.49
CA GLU A 184 -30.07 4.69 1.18
C GLU A 184 -29.99 3.51 0.20
N ARG A 185 -28.89 2.76 0.23
CA ARG A 185 -28.61 1.69 -0.73
C ARG A 185 -29.04 0.33 -0.25
N GLY A 186 -29.11 0.10 1.06
CA GLY A 186 -29.17 -1.23 1.66
C GLY A 186 -27.79 -1.89 1.73
N LYS A 187 -27.51 -2.58 2.84
CA LYS A 187 -26.23 -3.28 3.06
C LYS A 187 -25.91 -4.32 1.99
N GLU A 188 -26.94 -4.96 1.45
CA GLU A 188 -26.86 -5.98 0.40
C GLU A 188 -26.36 -5.42 -0.94
N ASN A 189 -26.40 -4.11 -1.14
CA ASN A 189 -25.90 -3.42 -2.33
C ASN A 189 -24.47 -2.85 -2.12
N ILE A 190 -23.82 -3.22 -1.02
CA ILE A 190 -22.41 -2.89 -0.73
C ILE A 190 -21.58 -4.16 -0.86
N SER A 191 -20.62 -4.18 -1.78
CA SER A 191 -19.76 -5.35 -1.99
C SER A 191 -18.76 -5.56 -0.85
N PHE A 192 -18.07 -4.52 -0.48
CA PHE A 192 -17.13 -4.41 0.64
C PHE A 192 -16.80 -2.93 0.86
N LEU A 193 -16.20 -2.60 1.99
CA LEU A 193 -15.66 -1.26 2.26
C LEU A 193 -14.13 -1.30 2.16
N ARG A 194 -13.51 -0.27 1.58
CA ARG A 194 -12.04 -0.16 1.51
C ARG A 194 -11.54 1.09 2.25
N MET A 195 -10.55 0.87 3.13
CA MET A 195 -9.75 1.94 3.73
C MET A 195 -8.34 1.93 3.12
N GLU A 196 -7.82 3.10 2.78
CA GLU A 196 -6.45 3.27 2.30
C GLU A 196 -5.60 3.96 3.38
N ALA A 197 -4.58 3.26 3.87
CA ALA A 197 -3.60 3.84 4.77
C ALA A 197 -2.67 4.78 3.99
N GLY A 198 -2.52 6.01 4.47
CA GLY A 198 -1.73 7.01 3.75
C GLY A 198 -2.35 7.35 2.39
N THR A 199 -3.59 7.84 2.39
CA THR A 199 -4.42 8.09 1.20
C THR A 199 -3.66 8.85 0.11
N ASN A 200 -3.20 8.12 -0.91
CA ASN A 200 -2.20 8.58 -1.87
C ASN A 200 -2.62 9.83 -2.66
N LEU A 201 -3.81 9.80 -3.27
CA LEU A 201 -4.26 10.87 -4.19
C LEU A 201 -4.57 12.22 -3.51
N ILE A 202 -4.59 12.25 -2.19
CA ILE A 202 -4.70 13.50 -1.43
C ILE A 202 -3.41 13.85 -0.67
N GLY A 203 -2.27 13.35 -1.17
CA GLY A 203 -0.93 13.65 -0.65
C GLY A 203 -0.46 12.74 0.49
N GLY A 204 -0.87 11.47 0.50
CA GLY A 204 -0.43 10.49 1.51
C GLY A 204 -1.03 10.74 2.90
N GLN A 205 -2.24 11.29 2.97
CA GLN A 205 -2.85 11.70 4.23
C GLN A 205 -3.29 10.49 5.08
N PRO A 206 -2.95 10.49 6.39
CA PRO A 206 -3.25 9.37 7.26
C PRO A 206 -4.72 9.38 7.74
N PHE A 207 -5.23 8.19 8.07
CA PHE A 207 -6.41 8.02 8.89
C PHE A 207 -6.02 7.72 10.37
N SER A 208 -6.93 7.99 11.30
CA SER A 208 -6.76 7.66 12.73
C SER A 208 -7.30 6.27 13.06
N VAL A 209 -6.73 5.61 14.08
CA VAL A 209 -7.30 4.35 14.60
C VAL A 209 -8.70 4.56 15.16
N ALA A 210 -8.94 5.71 15.78
CA ALA A 210 -10.27 6.06 16.27
C ALA A 210 -11.33 6.08 15.15
N ASN A 211 -10.99 6.60 13.96
CA ASN A 211 -11.86 6.55 12.79
C ASN A 211 -12.06 5.13 12.27
N LEU A 212 -10.97 4.36 12.14
CA LEU A 212 -11.04 2.97 11.68
C LEU A 212 -11.89 2.09 12.62
N ARG A 213 -11.83 2.31 13.94
CA ARG A 213 -12.70 1.62 14.91
C ARG A 213 -14.18 1.88 14.63
N LYS A 214 -14.56 3.15 14.38
CA LYS A 214 -15.96 3.51 14.05
C LYS A 214 -16.39 2.86 12.73
N VAL A 215 -15.56 2.96 11.70
CA VAL A 215 -15.83 2.33 10.40
C VAL A 215 -15.99 0.81 10.55
N SER A 216 -15.08 0.14 11.26
CA SER A 216 -15.14 -1.30 11.50
C SER A 216 -16.39 -1.69 12.30
N GLN A 217 -16.79 -0.91 13.31
CA GLN A 217 -18.02 -1.16 14.05
C GLN A 217 -19.25 -1.08 13.16
N ILE A 218 -19.39 0.00 12.37
CA ILE A 218 -20.50 0.18 11.42
C ILE A 218 -20.56 -0.99 10.44
N CYS A 219 -19.41 -1.40 9.91
CA CYS A 219 -19.33 -2.49 8.96
C CYS A 219 -19.72 -3.83 9.58
N ARG A 220 -19.27 -4.14 10.80
CA ARG A 220 -19.65 -5.37 11.52
C ARG A 220 -21.15 -5.44 11.82
N GLU A 221 -21.77 -4.33 12.23
CA GLU A 221 -23.20 -4.24 12.49
C GLU A 221 -24.04 -4.46 11.22
N ASN A 222 -23.44 -4.28 10.06
CA ASN A 222 -24.11 -4.42 8.75
C ASN A 222 -23.60 -5.59 7.91
N ASP A 223 -22.75 -6.47 8.43
CA ASP A 223 -22.13 -7.60 7.72
C ASP A 223 -21.33 -7.17 6.48
N ILE A 224 -20.72 -5.99 6.50
CA ILE A 224 -19.89 -5.44 5.43
C ILE A 224 -18.41 -5.76 5.72
N ARG A 225 -17.73 -6.39 4.76
CA ARG A 225 -16.31 -6.71 4.84
C ARG A 225 -15.45 -5.46 4.78
N VAL A 226 -14.48 -5.33 5.68
CA VAL A 226 -13.50 -4.23 5.71
C VAL A 226 -12.20 -4.68 5.07
N VAL A 227 -11.81 -4.03 3.98
CA VAL A 227 -10.54 -4.24 3.26
C VAL A 227 -9.60 -3.07 3.52
N LEU A 228 -8.39 -3.35 3.98
CA LEU A 228 -7.34 -2.36 4.18
C LEU A 228 -6.30 -2.42 3.06
N ASP A 229 -6.05 -1.31 2.40
CA ASP A 229 -4.83 -1.08 1.63
C ASP A 229 -3.72 -0.60 2.57
N ALA A 230 -2.76 -1.48 2.81
CA ALA A 230 -1.62 -1.23 3.68
C ALA A 230 -0.36 -0.80 2.90
N SER A 231 -0.48 -0.42 1.63
CA SER A 231 0.69 -0.09 0.78
C SER A 231 1.52 1.08 1.32
N LEU A 232 0.91 2.04 2.03
CA LEU A 232 1.57 3.15 2.72
C LEU A 232 1.34 3.11 4.24
N LEU A 233 1.16 1.91 4.80
CA LEU A 233 0.87 1.75 6.22
C LEU A 233 1.97 2.32 7.11
N GLN A 234 3.24 2.23 6.74
CA GLN A 234 4.37 2.75 7.52
C GLN A 234 4.24 4.25 7.81
N ASP A 235 3.84 5.04 6.81
CA ASP A 235 3.64 6.47 6.97
C ASP A 235 2.43 6.76 7.87
N ASN A 236 1.33 6.04 7.66
CA ASN A 236 0.14 6.15 8.48
C ASN A 236 0.43 5.82 9.96
N LEU A 237 1.20 4.75 10.24
CA LEU A 237 1.60 4.36 11.58
C LEU A 237 2.43 5.43 12.29
N TYR A 238 3.35 6.09 11.55
CA TYR A 238 4.11 7.19 12.10
C TYR A 238 3.20 8.32 12.60
N PHE A 239 2.23 8.72 11.79
CA PHE A 239 1.29 9.78 12.18
C PHE A 239 0.34 9.37 13.29
N ILE A 240 -0.13 8.13 13.35
CA ILE A 240 -0.89 7.61 14.48
C ILE A 240 -0.06 7.75 15.76
N LYS A 241 1.17 7.24 15.74
CA LYS A 241 2.08 7.30 16.91
C LYS A 241 2.38 8.73 17.36
N MET A 242 2.45 9.69 16.44
CA MET A 242 2.77 11.08 16.73
C MET A 242 1.56 11.92 17.14
N ARG A 243 0.34 11.54 16.76
CA ARG A 243 -0.84 12.40 16.85
C ARG A 243 -1.97 11.83 17.70
N GLU A 244 -2.07 10.49 17.88
CA GLU A 244 -3.04 9.87 18.79
C GLU A 244 -2.38 9.56 20.12
N GLU A 245 -2.88 10.19 21.21
CA GLU A 245 -2.27 10.13 22.56
C GLU A 245 -2.14 8.70 23.08
N GLU A 246 -3.15 7.85 22.83
CA GLU A 246 -3.19 6.45 23.27
C GLU A 246 -2.09 5.57 22.64
N PHE A 247 -1.45 6.02 21.53
CA PHE A 247 -0.46 5.26 20.80
C PHE A 247 0.98 5.76 20.96
N LYS A 248 1.20 6.88 21.67
CA LYS A 248 2.54 7.47 21.82
C LYS A 248 3.57 6.49 22.40
N ASP A 249 3.17 5.74 23.41
CA ASP A 249 4.06 4.80 24.11
C ASP A 249 3.96 3.37 23.58
N ARG A 250 3.02 3.08 22.68
CA ARG A 250 2.89 1.76 22.06
C ARG A 250 3.95 1.54 20.99
N THR A 251 4.37 0.30 20.82
CA THR A 251 5.24 -0.09 19.72
C THR A 251 4.47 -0.04 18.40
N VAL A 252 5.17 0.18 17.29
CA VAL A 252 4.57 0.11 15.95
C VAL A 252 3.89 -1.23 15.71
N TYR A 253 4.45 -2.29 16.27
CA TYR A 253 3.90 -3.64 16.19
C TYR A 253 2.51 -3.77 16.85
N GLU A 254 2.34 -3.20 18.04
CA GLU A 254 1.04 -3.17 18.73
C GLU A 254 0.00 -2.36 17.95
N ILE A 255 0.42 -1.27 17.30
CA ILE A 255 -0.47 -0.46 16.47
C ILE A 255 -0.90 -1.25 15.22
N ILE A 256 0.02 -1.97 14.58
CA ILE A 256 -0.31 -2.84 13.43
C ILE A 256 -1.35 -3.89 13.82
N LYS A 257 -1.16 -4.57 14.97
CA LYS A 257 -2.12 -5.57 15.45
C LYS A 257 -3.50 -4.99 15.72
N GLU A 258 -3.55 -3.80 16.30
CA GLU A 258 -4.80 -3.08 16.52
C GLU A 258 -5.52 -2.81 15.19
N ILE A 259 -4.84 -2.17 14.23
CA ILE A 259 -5.38 -1.89 12.90
C ILE A 259 -5.83 -3.19 12.22
N SER A 260 -5.01 -4.22 12.28
CA SER A 260 -5.29 -5.50 11.66
C SER A 260 -6.55 -6.16 12.22
N SER A 261 -6.77 -6.08 13.53
CA SER A 261 -7.96 -6.65 14.19
C SER A 261 -9.28 -5.99 13.74
N LEU A 262 -9.21 -4.78 13.18
CA LEU A 262 -10.34 -4.01 12.70
C LEU A 262 -10.69 -4.27 11.23
N CYS A 263 -9.87 -5.06 10.52
CA CYS A 263 -10.02 -5.34 9.09
C CYS A 263 -10.12 -6.84 8.84
N ASP A 264 -10.95 -7.24 7.87
CA ASP A 264 -11.11 -8.65 7.47
C ASP A 264 -10.01 -9.07 6.50
N ILE A 265 -9.70 -8.21 5.54
CA ILE A 265 -8.68 -8.42 4.51
C ILE A 265 -7.70 -7.26 4.53
N ILE A 266 -6.41 -7.58 4.44
CA ILE A 266 -5.34 -6.59 4.30
C ILE A 266 -4.56 -6.94 3.05
N TYR A 267 -4.28 -5.97 2.19
CA TYR A 267 -3.36 -6.15 1.07
C TYR A 267 -2.30 -5.05 1.03
N PHE A 268 -1.19 -5.34 0.38
CA PHE A 268 -0.07 -4.41 0.33
C PHE A 268 0.77 -4.54 -0.94
N SER A 269 1.46 -3.46 -1.27
CA SER A 269 2.54 -3.46 -2.26
C SER A 269 3.88 -3.56 -1.54
N ALA A 270 4.59 -4.68 -1.71
CA ALA A 270 5.91 -4.86 -1.13
C ALA A 270 6.95 -3.89 -1.73
N ARG A 271 6.70 -3.32 -2.90
CA ARG A 271 7.57 -2.29 -3.51
C ARG A 271 7.61 -0.98 -2.74
N LYS A 272 6.57 -0.71 -1.94
CA LYS A 272 6.47 0.46 -1.06
C LYS A 272 6.78 0.05 0.38
N PHE A 273 5.98 -0.86 0.92
CA PHE A 273 6.00 -1.31 2.30
C PHE A 273 7.24 -2.15 2.66
N GLY A 274 7.69 -3.06 1.79
CA GLY A 274 8.75 -4.03 2.08
C GLY A 274 10.07 -3.77 1.38
N PHE A 275 10.23 -2.70 0.61
CA PHE A 275 11.41 -2.39 -0.20
C PHE A 275 11.84 -3.55 -1.11
N ALA A 276 10.87 -4.38 -1.52
CA ALA A 276 11.07 -5.57 -2.33
C ALA A 276 10.02 -5.64 -3.45
N ARG A 277 10.25 -6.47 -4.45
CA ARG A 277 9.23 -6.75 -5.46
C ARG A 277 8.16 -7.65 -4.88
N GLY A 278 6.91 -7.44 -5.29
CA GLY A 278 5.78 -8.26 -4.89
C GLY A 278 4.68 -7.48 -4.21
N GLY A 279 3.74 -8.22 -3.69
CA GLY A 279 2.61 -7.82 -2.89
C GLY A 279 2.00 -9.04 -2.20
N GLY A 280 0.95 -8.83 -1.44
CA GLY A 280 0.27 -9.93 -0.79
C GLY A 280 -1.07 -9.52 -0.23
N ILE A 281 -1.89 -10.54 0.04
CA ILE A 281 -3.19 -10.43 0.66
C ILE A 281 -3.20 -11.31 1.91
N LEU A 282 -3.65 -10.76 3.00
CA LEU A 282 -3.80 -11.42 4.29
C LEU A 282 -5.27 -11.46 4.65
N THR A 283 -5.76 -12.59 5.13
CA THR A 283 -7.14 -12.74 5.58
C THR A 283 -7.22 -13.50 6.91
N THR A 284 -8.31 -13.26 7.64
CA THR A 284 -8.59 -13.96 8.90
C THR A 284 -9.30 -15.29 8.64
N THR A 285 -10.18 -15.34 7.63
CA THR A 285 -11.06 -16.48 7.38
C THR A 285 -10.58 -17.34 6.21
N LYS A 286 -10.83 -18.65 6.34
CA LYS A 286 -10.59 -19.61 5.26
C LYS A 286 -11.54 -19.39 4.06
N GLU A 287 -12.71 -18.84 4.32
CA GLU A 287 -13.69 -18.52 3.28
C GLU A 287 -13.13 -17.44 2.34
N ASP A 288 -12.67 -16.32 2.88
CA ASP A 288 -12.07 -15.25 2.10
C ASP A 288 -10.79 -15.71 1.38
N TYR A 289 -9.97 -16.52 2.05
CA TYR A 289 -8.80 -17.13 1.43
C TYR A 289 -9.19 -17.98 0.21
N ASN A 290 -10.16 -18.88 0.36
CA ASN A 290 -10.60 -19.77 -0.73
C ASN A 290 -11.24 -19.00 -1.90
N ALA A 291 -12.00 -17.93 -1.62
CA ALA A 291 -12.61 -17.09 -2.65
C ALA A 291 -11.56 -16.42 -3.55
N MET A 292 -10.36 -16.16 -3.03
CA MET A 292 -9.28 -15.48 -3.76
C MET A 292 -8.20 -16.43 -4.28
N ARG A 293 -8.02 -17.61 -3.66
CA ARG A 293 -6.89 -18.51 -3.93
C ARG A 293 -6.82 -18.93 -5.41
N ASP A 294 -7.93 -19.33 -5.98
CA ASP A 294 -7.94 -19.82 -7.36
C ASP A 294 -7.67 -18.69 -8.36
N LEU A 295 -8.10 -17.46 -8.05
CA LEU A 295 -7.78 -16.27 -8.84
C LEU A 295 -6.28 -15.93 -8.80
N VAL A 296 -5.58 -16.25 -7.70
CA VAL A 296 -4.12 -16.09 -7.60
C VAL A 296 -3.41 -17.10 -8.49
N ILE A 297 -3.86 -18.35 -8.47
CA ILE A 297 -3.22 -19.46 -9.19
C ILE A 297 -3.47 -19.35 -10.70
N ASP A 298 -4.71 -19.12 -11.12
CA ASP A 298 -5.11 -19.27 -12.53
C ASP A 298 -4.75 -18.04 -13.39
N ASP A 299 -4.89 -16.82 -12.87
CA ASP A 299 -4.91 -15.64 -13.73
C ASP A 299 -3.92 -14.54 -13.36
N ARG A 300 -3.39 -14.45 -12.12
CA ARG A 300 -2.95 -13.13 -11.67
C ARG A 300 -1.69 -13.06 -10.83
N SER A 301 -1.17 -14.17 -10.37
CA SER A 301 0.17 -14.24 -9.77
C SER A 301 0.60 -15.68 -9.49
N GLU A 302 0.72 -16.51 -10.52
CA GLU A 302 1.48 -17.73 -10.36
C GLU A 302 2.89 -17.39 -9.89
N GLU A 303 3.40 -18.06 -8.88
CA GLU A 303 4.82 -17.99 -8.48
C GLU A 303 5.75 -18.23 -9.68
N ARG A 304 5.35 -19.06 -10.63
CA ARG A 304 6.05 -19.34 -11.90
C ARG A 304 6.08 -18.15 -12.86
N ARG A 305 5.00 -17.36 -12.95
CA ARG A 305 4.94 -16.22 -13.87
C ARG A 305 5.71 -15.02 -13.35
N VAL A 306 5.79 -14.86 -12.02
CA VAL A 306 6.61 -13.80 -11.40
C VAL A 306 8.06 -13.86 -11.86
N GLY A 307 8.62 -15.05 -12.05
CA GLY A 307 9.97 -15.22 -12.56
C GLY A 307 10.10 -15.04 -14.10
N LYS A 308 9.11 -15.49 -14.88
CA LYS A 308 9.16 -15.48 -16.35
C LYS A 308 8.58 -14.21 -16.97
N GLU A 309 7.46 -13.70 -16.47
CA GLU A 309 6.85 -12.47 -17.02
C GLU A 309 7.59 -11.20 -16.59
N CYS A 310 8.22 -11.18 -15.42
CA CYS A 310 9.16 -10.11 -15.10
C CYS A 310 10.35 -10.08 -16.05
N ARG A 311 10.81 -11.23 -16.56
CA ARG A 311 11.88 -11.28 -17.58
C ARG A 311 11.39 -10.89 -18.96
N SER A 312 10.17 -11.27 -19.37
CA SER A 312 9.66 -11.02 -20.72
C SER A 312 9.11 -9.60 -20.92
N ARG A 313 8.46 -9.02 -19.92
CA ARG A 313 7.92 -7.63 -20.00
C ARG A 313 8.95 -6.54 -19.76
N TRP A 314 10.10 -6.88 -19.21
CA TRP A 314 11.21 -5.95 -18.97
C TRP A 314 12.41 -6.23 -19.89
N SER A 315 12.25 -7.10 -20.86
CA SER A 315 13.25 -7.24 -21.93
C SER A 315 13.15 -6.02 -22.84
N PRO A 316 14.25 -5.29 -23.09
CA PRO A 316 14.26 -4.17 -24.01
C PRO A 316 14.06 -4.59 -25.48
N TYR A 317 13.75 -5.87 -25.75
CA TYR A 317 13.61 -6.45 -27.08
C TYR A 317 12.18 -6.96 -27.38
N HIS A 318 11.16 -6.43 -26.66
CA HIS A 318 9.75 -6.66 -27.02
C HIS A 318 8.97 -5.36 -27.01
#